data_bbdefdb73249706629285a3e63c7719d
#
_entry.id   bbdefdb73249706629285a3e63c7719d
#
_cell.length_a   1.000
_cell.length_b   1.000
_cell.length_c   1.000
_cell.angle_alpha   90.00
_cell.angle_beta   90.00
_cell.angle_gamma   90.00
#
_symmetry.space_group_name_H-M   'P 1'
#
loop_
_entity.id
_entity.type
_entity.pdbx_description
1 polymer ?
#
loop_
_entity_poly.entity_id
_entity_poly.type
_entity_poly.pdbx_seq_one_letter_code
_entity_poly.pdbx_strand_id
1 'polypeptide(L)'
;MKRRVVVTGIGAVSPIGIGSSNMWENAKVGKLGIDFITQFDTEESKVKIAGEVKGFDPCEIMDKMEARRTARFTQFALYAAEEAFKQSGLDISKEDTLRCGVNVASGIGGLPVIQRECLRGDKHCYDRVSPLFVPSSITNMAAGMIAIKLGFKGSCTCVVTACASASDSIGAAFHYIRDGYSDVMACGGAESCICELGIGGFSSMKALSDSDDPTRASIPFDKERNGFVMGEGSGILILEEYEHAVKRGAKILGEVVGYGASCDANHMTAPLEDGSGAAACMTLAIRDAGIEPCEIGYINAHGTGTPLNDKGETKAVKLAFGEHSKELLISSTKSMTGHLLGASGAIEAVMTIKALEEQFAPPTVGYKVPDENCDLKICPNEGVDFDSEYAMSNSLGFGGHNASLIFKRV
;
A
#
# COMPACT_ATOMS: atom_id res chain seq x y z
N MET A 1 17.80 -23.07 -10.64
CA MET A 1 17.58 -22.27 -9.43
C MET A 1 16.56 -21.18 -9.76
N LYS A 2 15.67 -20.83 -8.84
CA LYS A 2 14.82 -19.64 -9.00
C LYS A 2 15.72 -18.39 -9.01
N ARG A 3 15.37 -17.38 -9.81
CA ARG A 3 16.11 -16.10 -9.84
C ARG A 3 15.80 -15.31 -8.56
N ARG A 4 16.80 -14.61 -8.02
CA ARG A 4 16.62 -13.69 -6.89
C ARG A 4 16.05 -12.35 -7.42
N VAL A 5 15.24 -11.69 -6.59
CA VAL A 5 14.57 -10.45 -6.99
C VAL A 5 14.82 -9.37 -5.95
N VAL A 6 15.46 -8.31 -6.38
CA VAL A 6 15.88 -7.22 -5.49
C VAL A 6 15.13 -5.94 -5.77
N VAL A 7 15.08 -5.07 -4.77
CA VAL A 7 14.53 -3.74 -4.86
C VAL A 7 15.68 -2.78 -5.13
N THR A 8 15.64 -2.09 -6.26
CA THR A 8 16.66 -1.11 -6.63
C THR A 8 16.18 0.34 -6.56
N GLY A 9 14.86 0.54 -6.47
CA GLY A 9 14.27 1.85 -6.29
C GLY A 9 12.93 1.81 -5.59
N ILE A 10 12.64 2.85 -4.80
CA ILE A 10 11.38 3.07 -4.11
C ILE A 10 10.93 4.51 -4.27
N GLY A 11 9.63 4.73 -4.40
CA GLY A 11 9.03 6.05 -4.42
C GLY A 11 7.69 6.06 -3.72
N ALA A 12 7.32 7.20 -3.13
CA ALA A 12 6.12 7.30 -2.33
C ALA A 12 5.48 8.69 -2.35
N VAL A 13 4.16 8.68 -2.29
CA VAL A 13 3.32 9.85 -1.99
C VAL A 13 2.33 9.43 -0.91
N SER A 14 2.32 10.10 0.23
CA SER A 14 1.47 9.74 1.35
C SER A 14 1.02 10.96 2.16
N PRO A 15 0.02 10.85 3.04
CA PRO A 15 -0.40 11.94 3.93
C PRO A 15 0.69 12.45 4.86
N ILE A 16 1.70 11.62 5.15
CA ILE A 16 2.81 12.01 6.04
C ILE A 16 4.06 12.49 5.28
N GLY A 17 4.06 12.42 3.94
CA GLY A 17 5.19 12.93 3.16
C GLY A 17 5.10 12.60 1.67
N ILE A 18 5.61 13.52 0.85
CA ILE A 18 5.86 13.37 -0.57
C ILE A 18 7.33 13.01 -0.72
N GLY A 19 7.63 11.91 -1.43
CA GLY A 19 8.93 11.27 -1.48
C GLY A 19 9.16 10.24 -0.38
N SER A 20 9.76 9.10 -0.75
CA SER A 20 9.98 7.95 0.13
C SER A 20 10.83 8.27 1.37
N SER A 21 11.87 9.10 1.20
CA SER A 21 12.72 9.54 2.32
C SER A 21 11.97 10.44 3.30
N ASN A 22 11.22 11.43 2.80
CA ASN A 22 10.44 12.32 3.66
C ASN A 22 9.33 11.56 4.40
N MET A 23 8.64 10.64 3.71
CA MET A 23 7.66 9.77 4.32
C MET A 23 8.27 8.96 5.45
N TRP A 24 9.44 8.36 5.24
CA TRP A 24 10.11 7.55 6.26
C TRP A 24 10.56 8.35 7.48
N GLU A 25 11.22 9.51 7.29
CA GLU A 25 11.60 10.38 8.42
C GLU A 25 10.40 10.77 9.28
N ASN A 26 9.26 11.08 8.63
CA ASN A 26 8.03 11.40 9.34
C ASN A 26 7.41 10.16 10.02
N ALA A 27 7.52 8.97 9.42
CA ALA A 27 7.04 7.72 10.02
C ALA A 27 7.81 7.37 11.30
N LYS A 28 9.14 7.55 11.31
CA LYS A 28 9.98 7.29 12.50
C LYS A 28 9.55 8.10 13.72
N VAL A 29 9.15 9.34 13.52
CA VAL A 29 8.74 10.24 14.62
C VAL A 29 7.24 10.19 14.90
N GLY A 30 6.50 9.27 14.26
CA GLY A 30 5.06 9.12 14.50
C GLY A 30 4.23 10.31 14.00
N LYS A 31 4.65 11.01 12.92
CA LYS A 31 3.93 12.16 12.40
C LYS A 31 2.54 11.76 11.90
N LEU A 32 1.52 12.46 12.39
CA LEU A 32 0.15 12.24 11.99
C LEU A 32 -0.14 12.92 10.66
N GLY A 33 -0.62 12.16 9.66
CA GLY A 33 -1.09 12.67 8.37
C GLY A 33 -2.61 12.72 8.27
N ILE A 34 -3.30 12.37 9.34
CA ILE A 34 -4.76 12.33 9.46
C ILE A 34 -5.26 13.67 10.00
N ASP A 35 -6.26 14.25 9.35
CA ASP A 35 -6.79 15.56 9.71
C ASP A 35 -8.23 15.70 9.15
N PHE A 36 -8.88 16.83 9.41
CA PHE A 36 -10.18 17.14 8.82
C PHE A 36 -10.09 17.23 7.28
N ILE A 37 -11.10 16.68 6.61
CA ILE A 37 -11.23 16.69 5.15
C ILE A 37 -11.32 18.12 4.65
N THR A 38 -10.53 18.45 3.61
CA THR A 38 -10.52 19.76 2.95
C THR A 38 -10.92 19.70 1.48
N GLN A 39 -11.03 18.49 0.89
CA GLN A 39 -11.33 18.29 -0.53
C GLN A 39 -12.80 18.54 -0.89
N PHE A 40 -13.70 18.48 0.08
CA PHE A 40 -15.13 18.77 -0.08
C PHE A 40 -15.76 19.22 1.26
N ASP A 41 -16.97 19.77 1.22
CA ASP A 41 -17.71 20.21 2.41
C ASP A 41 -18.24 19.00 3.19
N THR A 42 -17.89 18.92 4.47
CA THR A 42 -18.26 17.83 5.37
C THR A 42 -19.31 18.20 6.43
N GLU A 43 -19.98 19.36 6.30
CA GLU A 43 -20.93 19.85 7.32
C GLU A 43 -22.01 18.81 7.63
N GLU A 44 -22.60 18.20 6.60
CA GLU A 44 -23.62 17.15 6.73
C GLU A 44 -23.05 15.72 6.79
N SER A 45 -21.72 15.53 6.67
CA SER A 45 -21.09 14.23 6.70
C SER A 45 -20.90 13.73 8.14
N LYS A 46 -21.17 12.44 8.37
CA LYS A 46 -20.84 11.79 9.65
C LYS A 46 -19.34 11.63 9.83
N VAL A 47 -18.61 11.40 8.75
CA VAL A 47 -17.16 11.24 8.74
C VAL A 47 -16.54 12.51 8.21
N LYS A 48 -15.68 13.14 9.01
CA LYS A 48 -15.07 14.44 8.73
C LYS A 48 -13.56 14.40 8.61
N ILE A 49 -12.97 13.22 8.81
CA ILE A 49 -11.52 13.02 8.94
C ILE A 49 -11.02 12.06 7.86
N ALA A 50 -9.89 12.39 7.25
CA ALA A 50 -9.20 11.56 6.27
C ALA A 50 -7.67 11.82 6.29
N GLY A 51 -6.90 10.92 5.67
CA GLY A 51 -5.49 11.10 5.38
C GLY A 51 -5.30 11.69 3.99
N GLU A 52 -5.38 13.01 3.86
CA GLU A 52 -5.18 13.72 2.59
C GLU A 52 -3.70 13.97 2.31
N VAL A 53 -3.27 13.82 1.06
CA VAL A 53 -1.95 14.29 0.62
C VAL A 53 -2.00 15.80 0.44
N LYS A 54 -1.33 16.52 1.34
CA LYS A 54 -1.24 17.99 1.34
C LYS A 54 0.01 18.47 0.62
N GLY A 55 -0.11 19.58 -0.14
CA GLY A 55 1.04 20.22 -0.80
C GLY A 55 1.58 19.51 -2.05
N PHE A 56 0.88 18.54 -2.61
CA PHE A 56 1.27 17.86 -3.84
C PHE A 56 1.02 18.75 -5.07
N ASP A 57 2.08 19.05 -5.82
CA ASP A 57 1.99 19.72 -7.11
C ASP A 57 2.33 18.74 -8.26
N PRO A 58 1.35 18.32 -9.07
CA PRO A 58 1.62 17.45 -10.21
C PRO A 58 2.54 18.09 -11.26
N CYS A 59 2.66 19.44 -11.27
CA CYS A 59 3.52 20.13 -12.22
C CYS A 59 5.03 19.92 -11.98
N GLU A 60 5.42 19.28 -10.87
CA GLU A 60 6.80 18.85 -10.67
C GLU A 60 7.23 17.72 -11.64
N ILE A 61 6.27 16.95 -12.17
CA ILE A 61 6.53 15.76 -13.00
C ILE A 61 5.84 15.76 -14.36
N MET A 62 4.91 16.70 -14.61
CA MET A 62 4.14 16.82 -15.85
C MET A 62 3.76 18.27 -16.13
N ASP A 63 3.40 18.59 -17.37
CA ASP A 63 2.92 19.93 -17.68
C ASP A 63 1.47 20.20 -17.17
N LYS A 64 1.09 21.49 -17.10
CA LYS A 64 -0.25 21.92 -16.61
C LYS A 64 -1.41 21.33 -17.40
N MET A 65 -1.24 21.07 -18.68
CA MET A 65 -2.30 20.52 -19.53
C MET A 65 -2.45 19.02 -19.26
N GLU A 66 -1.35 18.30 -19.13
CA GLU A 66 -1.33 16.90 -18.73
C GLU A 66 -1.90 16.70 -17.33
N ALA A 67 -1.51 17.54 -16.36
CA ALA A 67 -2.03 17.50 -15.00
C ALA A 67 -3.57 17.64 -14.93
N ARG A 68 -4.15 18.54 -15.74
CA ARG A 68 -5.62 18.70 -15.83
C ARG A 68 -6.36 17.51 -16.45
N ARG A 69 -5.65 16.68 -17.22
CA ARG A 69 -6.21 15.53 -17.95
C ARG A 69 -5.98 14.20 -17.23
N THR A 70 -5.14 14.19 -16.20
CA THR A 70 -4.75 13.00 -15.47
C THR A 70 -5.45 12.96 -14.12
N ALA A 71 -6.05 11.81 -13.77
CA ALA A 71 -6.68 11.63 -12.48
C ALA A 71 -5.63 11.66 -11.34
N ARG A 72 -6.04 12.12 -10.15
CA ARG A 72 -5.15 12.32 -9.01
C ARG A 72 -4.39 11.05 -8.59
N PHE A 73 -5.06 9.87 -8.58
CA PHE A 73 -4.36 8.61 -8.27
C PHE A 73 -3.24 8.30 -9.28
N THR A 74 -3.48 8.60 -10.57
CA THR A 74 -2.46 8.43 -11.61
C THR A 74 -1.32 9.46 -11.48
N GLN A 75 -1.61 10.69 -11.04
CA GLN A 75 -0.57 11.70 -10.75
C GLN A 75 0.34 11.22 -9.61
N PHE A 76 -0.23 10.68 -8.54
CA PHE A 76 0.53 10.09 -7.44
C PHE A 76 1.40 8.92 -7.91
N ALA A 77 0.83 8.02 -8.74
CA ALA A 77 1.55 6.89 -9.29
C ALA A 77 2.75 7.31 -10.16
N LEU A 78 2.56 8.32 -11.00
CA LEU A 78 3.63 8.86 -11.85
C LEU A 78 4.75 9.52 -11.03
N TYR A 79 4.41 10.27 -9.99
CA TYR A 79 5.41 10.86 -9.09
C TYR A 79 6.24 9.78 -8.39
N ALA A 80 5.58 8.82 -7.76
CA ALA A 80 6.25 7.73 -7.06
C ALA A 80 7.09 6.86 -8.02
N ALA A 81 6.59 6.63 -9.24
CA ALA A 81 7.32 5.85 -10.25
C ALA A 81 8.58 6.60 -10.74
N GLU A 82 8.50 7.90 -10.92
CA GLU A 82 9.66 8.71 -11.33
C GLU A 82 10.72 8.76 -10.24
N GLU A 83 10.33 8.90 -8.96
CA GLU A 83 11.23 8.82 -7.82
C GLU A 83 11.92 7.46 -7.76
N ALA A 84 11.16 6.36 -7.81
CA ALA A 84 11.69 5.00 -7.78
C ALA A 84 12.63 4.70 -8.94
N PHE A 85 12.26 5.13 -10.15
CA PHE A 85 13.07 4.96 -11.35
C PHE A 85 14.40 5.75 -11.26
N LYS A 86 14.36 7.01 -10.82
CA LYS A 86 15.58 7.82 -10.61
C LYS A 86 16.49 7.18 -9.57
N GLN A 87 15.94 6.70 -8.45
CA GLN A 87 16.72 6.06 -7.41
C GLN A 87 17.34 4.73 -7.88
N SER A 88 16.65 3.98 -8.73
CA SER A 88 17.17 2.72 -9.27
C SER A 88 18.41 2.92 -10.14
N GLY A 89 18.59 4.09 -10.72
CA GLY A 89 19.69 4.39 -11.65
C GLY A 89 19.62 3.61 -12.97
N LEU A 90 18.44 3.06 -13.32
CA LEU A 90 18.23 2.38 -14.60
C LEU A 90 18.39 3.35 -15.77
N ASP A 91 19.11 2.90 -16.80
CA ASP A 91 19.24 3.57 -18.08
C ASP A 91 18.50 2.78 -19.16
N ILE A 92 17.26 3.20 -19.44
CA ILE A 92 16.38 2.46 -20.35
C ILE A 92 16.97 2.27 -21.77
N SER A 93 17.92 3.11 -22.16
CA SER A 93 18.59 2.98 -23.47
C SER A 93 19.52 1.75 -23.56
N LYS A 94 19.85 1.17 -22.41
CA LYS A 94 20.69 -0.04 -22.28
C LYS A 94 19.90 -1.30 -21.97
N GLU A 95 18.59 -1.17 -21.75
CA GLU A 95 17.73 -2.26 -21.34
C GLU A 95 16.98 -2.87 -22.53
N ASP A 96 16.68 -4.17 -22.44
CA ASP A 96 15.64 -4.78 -23.28
C ASP A 96 14.27 -4.34 -22.78
N THR A 97 13.68 -3.34 -23.39
CA THR A 97 12.42 -2.75 -22.98
C THR A 97 11.24 -3.74 -22.99
N LEU A 98 11.31 -4.83 -23.77
CA LEU A 98 10.31 -5.90 -23.76
C LEU A 98 10.41 -6.78 -22.50
N ARG A 99 11.52 -6.70 -21.77
CA ARG A 99 11.73 -7.36 -20.50
C ARG A 99 11.56 -6.44 -19.29
N CYS A 100 11.20 -5.16 -19.55
CA CYS A 100 10.85 -4.18 -18.53
C CYS A 100 9.33 -4.02 -18.49
N GLY A 101 8.69 -4.42 -17.42
CA GLY A 101 7.23 -4.43 -17.28
C GLY A 101 6.71 -3.52 -16.17
N VAL A 102 5.39 -3.38 -16.11
CA VAL A 102 4.66 -2.60 -15.10
C VAL A 102 3.52 -3.44 -14.54
N ASN A 103 3.41 -3.48 -13.22
CA ASN A 103 2.22 -3.99 -12.53
C ASN A 103 1.87 -3.03 -11.40
N VAL A 104 0.92 -2.13 -11.64
CA VAL A 104 0.54 -1.09 -10.66
C VAL A 104 -0.96 -1.13 -10.44
N ALA A 105 -1.33 -1.35 -9.19
CA ALA A 105 -2.68 -1.58 -8.73
C ALA A 105 -3.43 -0.27 -8.40
N SER A 106 -4.75 -0.34 -8.44
CA SER A 106 -5.66 0.61 -7.79
C SER A 106 -6.94 -0.14 -7.45
N GLY A 107 -7.48 0.06 -6.26
CA GLY A 107 -8.69 -0.63 -5.83
C GLY A 107 -9.95 -0.11 -6.53
N ILE A 108 -10.07 1.20 -6.71
CA ILE A 108 -11.27 1.85 -7.25
C ILE A 108 -10.96 2.72 -8.47
N GLY A 109 -9.73 3.21 -8.60
CA GLY A 109 -9.33 4.09 -9.71
C GLY A 109 -9.83 5.54 -9.54
N GLY A 110 -10.30 6.12 -10.63
CA GLY A 110 -10.70 7.53 -10.70
C GLY A 110 -12.08 7.83 -10.12
N LEU A 111 -12.41 7.38 -8.90
CA LEU A 111 -13.73 7.59 -8.29
C LEU A 111 -14.16 9.07 -8.26
N PRO A 112 -13.30 10.06 -7.90
CA PRO A 112 -13.67 11.48 -7.97
C PRO A 112 -13.98 11.94 -9.39
N VAL A 113 -13.36 11.35 -10.42
CA VAL A 113 -13.66 11.61 -11.83
C VAL A 113 -15.04 11.07 -12.18
N ILE A 114 -15.35 9.84 -11.76
CA ILE A 114 -16.65 9.21 -11.96
C ILE A 114 -17.74 10.07 -11.34
N GLN A 115 -17.60 10.45 -10.07
CA GLN A 115 -18.56 11.32 -9.36
C GLN A 115 -18.79 12.63 -10.12
N ARG A 116 -17.71 13.34 -10.45
CA ARG A 116 -17.79 14.64 -11.15
C ARG A 116 -18.48 14.53 -12.50
N GLU A 117 -18.14 13.53 -13.31
CA GLU A 117 -18.71 13.39 -14.65
C GLU A 117 -20.14 12.84 -14.62
N CYS A 118 -20.54 12.05 -13.61
CA CYS A 118 -21.94 11.70 -13.38
C CYS A 118 -22.80 12.94 -13.07
N LEU A 119 -22.35 13.78 -12.13
CA LEU A 119 -23.05 15.04 -11.80
C LEU A 119 -23.12 15.99 -13.00
N ARG A 120 -22.06 16.05 -13.82
CA ARG A 120 -22.04 16.83 -15.06
C ARG A 120 -23.03 16.29 -16.10
N GLY A 121 -23.07 14.97 -16.27
CA GLY A 121 -23.99 14.30 -17.22
C GLY A 121 -25.45 14.51 -16.82
N ASP A 122 -25.78 14.35 -15.56
CA ASP A 122 -27.10 14.59 -15.01
C ASP A 122 -27.58 16.02 -15.24
N LYS A 123 -26.70 17.00 -14.94
CA LYS A 123 -27.02 18.43 -15.09
C LYS A 123 -27.18 18.88 -16.55
N HIS A 124 -26.45 18.29 -17.49
CA HIS A 124 -26.36 18.80 -18.86
C HIS A 124 -26.77 17.84 -19.95
N CYS A 125 -26.27 16.63 -19.95
CA CYS A 125 -26.47 15.51 -20.85
C CYS A 125 -25.22 14.62 -20.82
N TYR A 126 -25.37 13.31 -20.86
CA TYR A 126 -24.25 12.37 -20.81
C TYR A 126 -23.33 12.43 -22.04
N ASP A 127 -23.80 12.92 -23.19
CA ASP A 127 -22.93 13.18 -24.36
C ASP A 127 -21.94 14.36 -24.15
N ARG A 128 -22.07 15.09 -23.04
CA ARG A 128 -21.18 16.20 -22.66
C ARG A 128 -20.17 15.86 -21.57
N VAL A 129 -20.06 14.59 -21.15
CA VAL A 129 -18.99 14.16 -20.27
C VAL A 129 -17.64 14.33 -20.96
N SER A 130 -16.58 14.40 -20.17
CA SER A 130 -15.23 14.57 -20.71
C SER A 130 -14.87 13.45 -21.69
N PRO A 131 -14.29 13.73 -22.87
CA PRO A 131 -13.74 12.69 -23.75
C PRO A 131 -12.62 11.86 -23.09
N LEU A 132 -12.05 12.37 -21.99
CA LEU A 132 -11.05 11.66 -21.18
C LEU A 132 -11.69 10.93 -19.97
N PHE A 133 -13.03 10.91 -19.86
CA PHE A 133 -13.70 10.27 -18.72
C PHE A 133 -13.25 8.82 -18.52
N VAL A 134 -13.35 8.00 -19.56
CA VAL A 134 -12.97 6.58 -19.46
C VAL A 134 -11.48 6.41 -19.12
N PRO A 135 -10.53 7.01 -19.85
CA PRO A 135 -9.11 6.88 -19.50
C PRO A 135 -8.76 7.40 -18.09
N SER A 136 -9.47 8.41 -17.58
CA SER A 136 -9.21 8.96 -16.26
C SER A 136 -9.90 8.19 -15.13
N SER A 137 -10.84 7.29 -15.43
CA SER A 137 -11.59 6.54 -14.41
C SER A 137 -11.12 5.10 -14.21
N ILE A 138 -10.62 4.43 -15.25
CA ILE A 138 -10.27 3.01 -15.17
C ILE A 138 -8.96 2.77 -14.39
N THR A 139 -8.94 1.72 -13.60
CA THR A 139 -7.86 1.39 -12.65
C THR A 139 -6.49 1.17 -13.28
N ASN A 140 -6.45 0.59 -14.50
CA ASN A 140 -5.21 0.23 -15.17
C ASN A 140 -4.45 1.43 -15.77
N MET A 141 -5.02 2.64 -15.73
CA MET A 141 -4.37 3.79 -16.36
C MET A 141 -3.12 4.25 -15.62
N ALA A 142 -3.03 4.05 -14.31
CA ALA A 142 -1.79 4.30 -13.58
C ALA A 142 -0.64 3.45 -14.14
N ALA A 143 -0.86 2.15 -14.33
CA ALA A 143 0.13 1.25 -14.93
C ALA A 143 0.48 1.66 -16.37
N GLY A 144 -0.53 1.94 -17.20
CA GLY A 144 -0.33 2.35 -18.60
C GLY A 144 0.47 3.65 -18.73
N MET A 145 0.17 4.65 -17.91
CA MET A 145 0.86 5.94 -17.93
C MET A 145 2.31 5.82 -17.43
N ILE A 146 2.57 4.96 -16.42
CA ILE A 146 3.94 4.65 -15.98
C ILE A 146 4.73 3.98 -17.10
N ALA A 147 4.13 2.99 -17.79
CA ALA A 147 4.76 2.30 -18.90
C ALA A 147 5.16 3.28 -20.03
N ILE A 148 4.27 4.22 -20.37
CA ILE A 148 4.55 5.29 -21.35
C ILE A 148 5.69 6.18 -20.87
N LYS A 149 5.65 6.64 -19.62
CA LYS A 149 6.64 7.57 -19.05
C LYS A 149 8.03 6.96 -18.95
N LEU A 150 8.13 5.70 -18.53
CA LEU A 150 9.40 5.01 -18.35
C LEU A 150 9.91 4.32 -19.63
N GLY A 151 9.10 4.21 -20.66
CA GLY A 151 9.44 3.48 -21.90
C GLY A 151 9.47 1.97 -21.73
N PHE A 152 8.78 1.40 -20.72
CA PHE A 152 8.68 -0.02 -20.48
C PHE A 152 7.67 -0.66 -21.44
N LYS A 153 8.06 -1.68 -22.18
CA LYS A 153 7.27 -2.30 -23.24
C LYS A 153 6.93 -3.77 -22.96
N GLY A 154 7.34 -4.28 -21.81
CA GLY A 154 6.99 -5.63 -21.37
C GLY A 154 5.54 -5.72 -20.90
N SER A 155 5.23 -6.71 -20.06
CA SER A 155 3.89 -6.88 -19.49
C SER A 155 3.45 -5.61 -18.74
N CYS A 156 2.24 -5.12 -19.02
CA CYS A 156 1.64 -3.98 -18.34
C CYS A 156 0.26 -4.36 -17.81
N THR A 157 0.14 -4.53 -16.50
CA THR A 157 -1.06 -5.05 -15.83
C THR A 157 -1.46 -4.21 -14.62
N CYS A 158 -2.70 -4.38 -14.18
CA CYS A 158 -3.24 -3.80 -12.97
C CYS A 158 -4.01 -4.89 -12.22
N VAL A 159 -3.55 -5.24 -11.03
CA VAL A 159 -4.24 -6.17 -10.13
C VAL A 159 -5.26 -5.41 -9.30
N VAL A 160 -6.45 -5.99 -9.12
CA VAL A 160 -7.51 -5.41 -8.28
C VAL A 160 -8.00 -6.49 -7.31
N THR A 161 -7.56 -6.39 -6.05
CA THR A 161 -7.92 -7.26 -4.92
C THR A 161 -8.25 -6.43 -3.67
N ALA A 162 -9.03 -5.37 -3.89
CA ALA A 162 -9.42 -4.41 -2.85
C ALA A 162 -8.19 -3.87 -2.10
N CYS A 163 -8.17 -3.96 -0.76
CA CYS A 163 -7.07 -3.44 0.06
C CYS A 163 -5.74 -4.22 -0.09
N ALA A 164 -5.78 -5.43 -0.67
CA ALA A 164 -4.58 -6.23 -0.95
C ALA A 164 -3.95 -5.95 -2.33
N SER A 165 -4.59 -5.11 -3.17
CA SER A 165 -4.22 -4.90 -4.57
C SER A 165 -2.73 -4.59 -4.78
N ALA A 166 -2.15 -3.68 -4.01
CA ALA A 166 -0.74 -3.31 -4.18
C ALA A 166 0.22 -4.41 -3.72
N SER A 167 -0.10 -5.13 -2.65
CA SER A 167 0.70 -6.29 -2.22
C SER A 167 0.67 -7.41 -3.25
N ASP A 168 -0.49 -7.71 -3.82
CA ASP A 168 -0.63 -8.68 -4.92
C ASP A 168 0.09 -8.22 -6.19
N SER A 169 0.08 -6.90 -6.47
CA SER A 169 0.85 -6.32 -7.57
C SER A 169 2.35 -6.56 -7.41
N ILE A 170 2.90 -6.30 -6.21
CA ILE A 170 4.31 -6.53 -5.89
C ILE A 170 4.64 -8.03 -5.95
N GLY A 171 3.79 -8.88 -5.36
CA GLY A 171 3.95 -10.32 -5.37
C GLY A 171 3.91 -10.93 -6.77
N ALA A 172 2.99 -10.47 -7.63
CA ALA A 172 2.93 -10.89 -9.03
C ALA A 172 4.18 -10.44 -9.81
N ALA A 173 4.64 -9.20 -9.62
CA ALA A 173 5.88 -8.70 -10.23
C ALA A 173 7.10 -9.50 -9.77
N PHE A 174 7.19 -9.83 -8.48
CA PHE A 174 8.21 -10.71 -7.93
C PHE A 174 8.24 -12.06 -8.63
N HIS A 175 7.08 -12.72 -8.78
CA HIS A 175 6.99 -13.99 -9.50
C HIS A 175 7.36 -13.86 -10.99
N TYR A 176 6.95 -12.78 -11.67
CA TYR A 176 7.29 -12.55 -13.08
C TYR A 176 8.80 -12.48 -13.31
N ILE A 177 9.54 -11.79 -12.43
CA ILE A 177 11.01 -11.72 -12.50
C ILE A 177 11.64 -13.05 -12.11
N ARG A 178 11.21 -13.64 -10.98
CA ARG A 178 11.74 -14.90 -10.45
C ARG A 178 11.63 -16.03 -11.46
N ASP A 179 10.52 -16.09 -12.17
CA ASP A 179 10.23 -17.16 -13.13
C ASP A 179 10.74 -16.83 -14.56
N GLY A 180 11.44 -15.69 -14.73
CA GLY A 180 12.20 -15.35 -15.93
C GLY A 180 11.41 -14.66 -17.04
N TYR A 181 10.17 -14.20 -16.78
CA TYR A 181 9.36 -13.47 -17.77
C TYR A 181 9.79 -12.02 -17.95
N SER A 182 10.33 -11.39 -16.90
CA SER A 182 10.86 -10.02 -16.93
C SER A 182 12.21 -9.96 -16.22
N ASP A 183 13.00 -8.91 -16.49
CA ASP A 183 14.22 -8.60 -15.75
C ASP A 183 14.02 -7.41 -14.80
N VAL A 184 13.11 -6.51 -15.17
CA VAL A 184 12.75 -5.32 -14.40
C VAL A 184 11.24 -5.15 -14.36
N MET A 185 10.69 -4.81 -13.19
CA MET A 185 9.27 -4.48 -13.03
C MET A 185 9.10 -3.23 -12.15
N ALA A 186 8.35 -2.23 -12.65
CA ALA A 186 7.77 -1.20 -11.79
C ALA A 186 6.46 -1.75 -11.21
N CYS A 187 6.34 -1.82 -9.89
CA CYS A 187 5.17 -2.41 -9.23
C CYS A 187 4.76 -1.65 -7.97
N GLY A 188 3.54 -1.86 -7.52
CA GLY A 188 2.98 -1.17 -6.36
C GLY A 188 1.53 -0.79 -6.56
N GLY A 189 1.12 0.39 -6.08
CA GLY A 189 -0.26 0.84 -6.22
C GLY A 189 -0.47 2.32 -5.93
N ALA A 190 -1.61 2.83 -6.39
CA ALA A 190 -2.04 4.21 -6.19
C ALA A 190 -3.55 4.29 -5.95
N GLU A 191 -3.97 5.19 -5.06
CA GLU A 191 -5.39 5.41 -4.76
C GLU A 191 -5.66 6.86 -4.40
N SER A 192 -6.81 7.39 -4.83
CA SER A 192 -7.30 8.70 -4.42
C SER A 192 -8.83 8.72 -4.47
N CYS A 193 -9.46 8.28 -3.38
CA CYS A 193 -10.91 8.09 -3.27
C CYS A 193 -11.57 9.02 -2.24
N ILE A 194 -10.84 10.04 -1.74
CA ILE A 194 -11.38 11.02 -0.80
C ILE A 194 -12.28 11.98 -1.58
N CYS A 195 -13.57 11.65 -1.66
CA CYS A 195 -14.64 12.45 -2.23
C CYS A 195 -15.96 12.06 -1.55
N GLU A 196 -17.02 12.80 -1.79
CA GLU A 196 -18.33 12.58 -1.14
C GLU A 196 -18.83 11.14 -1.37
N LEU A 197 -18.70 10.63 -2.61
CA LEU A 197 -19.14 9.26 -2.95
C LEU A 197 -18.27 8.21 -2.25
N GLY A 198 -16.95 8.41 -2.19
CA GLY A 198 -16.02 7.51 -1.53
C GLY A 198 -16.26 7.44 -0.02
N ILE A 199 -16.23 8.59 0.64
CA ILE A 199 -16.50 8.69 2.09
C ILE A 199 -17.92 8.20 2.40
N GLY A 200 -18.93 8.63 1.65
CA GLY A 200 -20.33 8.22 1.84
C GLY A 200 -20.54 6.73 1.68
N GLY A 201 -19.90 6.10 0.68
CA GLY A 201 -19.98 4.66 0.43
C GLY A 201 -19.46 3.82 1.59
N PHE A 202 -18.25 4.13 2.08
CA PHE A 202 -17.67 3.41 3.22
C PHE A 202 -18.33 3.79 4.56
N SER A 203 -18.82 5.02 4.72
CA SER A 203 -19.58 5.44 5.90
C SER A 203 -20.92 4.70 6.02
N SER A 204 -21.65 4.50 4.90
CA SER A 204 -22.91 3.75 4.89
C SER A 204 -22.73 2.27 5.29
N MET A 205 -21.55 1.70 5.02
CA MET A 205 -21.15 0.37 5.47
C MET A 205 -20.73 0.33 6.95
N LYS A 206 -20.64 1.48 7.63
CA LYS A 206 -20.09 1.62 9.00
C LYS A 206 -18.66 1.08 9.11
N ALA A 207 -17.86 1.27 8.06
CA ALA A 207 -16.48 0.82 8.01
C ALA A 207 -15.48 1.91 8.43
N LEU A 208 -15.88 3.19 8.30
CA LEU A 208 -15.04 4.33 8.67
C LEU A 208 -15.20 4.69 10.15
N SER A 209 -14.12 5.20 10.73
CA SER A 209 -14.14 5.84 12.03
C SER A 209 -15.01 7.11 11.99
N ASP A 210 -15.87 7.28 12.99
CA ASP A 210 -16.70 8.44 13.20
C ASP A 210 -16.16 9.37 14.30
N SER A 211 -14.87 9.22 14.63
CA SER A 211 -14.17 10.08 15.60
C SER A 211 -14.11 11.53 15.08
N ASP A 212 -14.28 12.48 15.99
CA ASP A 212 -14.06 13.91 15.76
C ASP A 212 -12.64 14.36 16.18
N ASP A 213 -11.81 13.44 16.71
CA ASP A 213 -10.43 13.70 17.11
C ASP A 213 -9.45 13.05 16.11
N PRO A 214 -8.76 13.84 15.25
CA PRO A 214 -7.79 13.31 14.30
C PRO A 214 -6.69 12.46 14.95
N THR A 215 -6.30 12.76 16.21
CA THR A 215 -5.23 12.05 16.93
C THR A 215 -5.67 10.66 17.40
N ARG A 216 -6.98 10.38 17.38
CA ARG A 216 -7.59 9.12 17.83
C ARG A 216 -8.51 8.48 16.78
N ALA A 217 -8.53 9.01 15.57
CA ALA A 217 -9.42 8.50 14.52
C ALA A 217 -8.93 7.16 13.93
N SER A 218 -7.61 6.97 13.78
CA SER A 218 -7.01 5.71 13.32
C SER A 218 -6.13 5.14 14.44
N ILE A 219 -6.66 4.16 15.19
CA ILE A 219 -6.02 3.58 16.37
C ILE A 219 -6.00 2.04 16.30
N PRO A 220 -5.22 1.47 15.37
CA PRO A 220 -5.12 0.03 15.22
C PRO A 220 -4.78 -0.67 16.53
N PHE A 221 -5.44 -1.81 16.78
CA PHE A 221 -5.28 -2.68 17.96
C PHE A 221 -5.71 -2.08 19.30
N ASP A 222 -6.05 -0.79 19.37
CA ASP A 222 -6.61 -0.15 20.57
C ASP A 222 -8.04 -0.65 20.83
N LYS A 223 -8.43 -0.78 22.11
CA LYS A 223 -9.76 -1.25 22.52
C LYS A 223 -10.88 -0.31 22.07
N GLU A 224 -10.60 0.99 21.94
CA GLU A 224 -11.57 2.02 21.54
C GLU A 224 -11.66 2.23 20.03
N ARG A 225 -10.98 1.40 19.21
CA ARG A 225 -11.06 1.46 17.74
C ARG A 225 -12.48 1.23 17.25
N ASN A 226 -12.93 1.98 16.27
CA ASN A 226 -14.30 1.94 15.78
C ASN A 226 -14.45 1.93 14.27
N GLY A 227 -13.35 1.95 13.51
CA GLY A 227 -13.34 1.97 12.06
C GLY A 227 -11.99 2.42 11.51
N PHE A 228 -11.81 2.36 10.20
CA PHE A 228 -10.60 2.89 9.58
C PHE A 228 -10.77 4.34 9.14
N VAL A 229 -9.68 5.08 8.99
CA VAL A 229 -9.64 6.39 8.35
C VAL A 229 -9.21 6.22 6.90
N MET A 230 -9.98 6.73 5.93
CA MET A 230 -9.58 6.68 4.52
C MET A 230 -8.36 7.58 4.27
N GLY A 231 -7.38 7.07 3.53
CA GLY A 231 -6.22 7.82 3.05
C GLY A 231 -6.10 7.78 1.52
N GLU A 232 -5.19 8.58 0.98
CA GLU A 232 -4.82 8.59 -0.43
C GLU A 232 -3.30 8.60 -0.62
N GLY A 233 -2.81 8.18 -1.78
CA GLY A 233 -1.38 8.21 -2.09
C GLY A 233 -0.95 7.12 -3.06
N SER A 234 0.36 6.86 -3.11
CA SER A 234 0.98 5.86 -3.97
C SER A 234 2.30 5.38 -3.38
N GLY A 235 2.60 4.10 -3.59
CA GLY A 235 3.93 3.52 -3.41
C GLY A 235 4.34 2.76 -4.66
N ILE A 236 5.55 2.96 -5.14
CA ILE A 236 6.11 2.25 -6.30
C ILE A 236 7.50 1.71 -5.96
N LEU A 237 7.73 0.46 -6.32
CA LEU A 237 9.01 -0.22 -6.25
C LEU A 237 9.51 -0.52 -7.65
N ILE A 238 10.82 -0.40 -7.87
CA ILE A 238 11.50 -1.03 -9.00
C ILE A 238 12.11 -2.34 -8.51
N LEU A 239 11.51 -3.44 -8.95
CA LEU A 239 12.04 -4.79 -8.74
C LEU A 239 12.93 -5.19 -9.92
N GLU A 240 14.01 -5.87 -9.63
CA GLU A 240 15.02 -6.24 -10.61
C GLU A 240 15.60 -7.62 -10.33
N GLU A 241 15.96 -8.36 -11.37
CA GLU A 241 16.70 -9.60 -11.23
C GLU A 241 18.09 -9.30 -10.66
N TYR A 242 18.51 -10.10 -9.67
CA TYR A 242 19.72 -9.85 -8.87
C TYR A 242 20.99 -9.73 -9.71
N GLU A 243 21.25 -10.69 -10.60
CA GLU A 243 22.47 -10.68 -11.44
C GLU A 243 22.46 -9.50 -12.43
N HIS A 244 21.27 -9.12 -12.90
CA HIS A 244 21.10 -7.93 -13.72
C HIS A 244 21.46 -6.65 -12.93
N ALA A 245 20.94 -6.52 -11.70
CA ALA A 245 21.23 -5.40 -10.82
C ALA A 245 22.73 -5.29 -10.48
N VAL A 246 23.35 -6.42 -10.11
CA VAL A 246 24.77 -6.49 -9.78
C VAL A 246 25.64 -6.13 -10.98
N LYS A 247 25.34 -6.68 -12.16
CA LYS A 247 26.07 -6.42 -13.40
C LYS A 247 26.15 -4.94 -13.77
N ARG A 248 25.07 -4.18 -13.53
CA ARG A 248 25.03 -2.74 -13.80
C ARG A 248 25.50 -1.86 -12.62
N GLY A 249 25.85 -2.46 -11.48
CA GLY A 249 26.30 -1.76 -10.27
C GLY A 249 25.19 -1.02 -9.53
N ALA A 250 23.96 -1.54 -9.55
CA ALA A 250 22.83 -0.95 -8.84
C ALA A 250 23.03 -0.96 -7.32
N LYS A 251 22.55 0.09 -6.63
CA LYS A 251 22.34 0.02 -5.20
C LYS A 251 21.13 -0.86 -4.92
N ILE A 252 21.31 -1.93 -4.16
CA ILE A 252 20.25 -2.82 -3.72
C ILE A 252 19.75 -2.32 -2.35
N LEU A 253 18.43 -2.12 -2.22
CA LEU A 253 17.79 -1.61 -1.00
C LEU A 253 17.24 -2.73 -0.12
N GLY A 254 16.96 -3.88 -0.72
CA GLY A 254 16.39 -5.07 -0.08
C GLY A 254 16.09 -6.13 -1.12
N GLU A 255 15.66 -7.30 -0.69
CA GLU A 255 15.25 -8.41 -1.55
C GLU A 255 13.80 -8.81 -1.22
N VAL A 256 12.97 -9.05 -2.22
CA VAL A 256 11.67 -9.71 -2.05
C VAL A 256 11.93 -11.21 -2.10
N VAL A 257 11.67 -11.90 -1.00
CA VAL A 257 12.01 -13.33 -0.88
C VAL A 257 10.78 -14.23 -0.81
N GLY A 258 9.62 -13.71 -0.42
CA GLY A 258 8.40 -14.49 -0.29
C GLY A 258 7.15 -13.69 -0.56
N TYR A 259 6.18 -14.37 -1.18
CA TYR A 259 4.84 -13.86 -1.40
C TYR A 259 3.83 -14.99 -1.15
N GLY A 260 2.82 -14.69 -0.35
CA GLY A 260 1.67 -15.54 -0.12
C GLY A 260 0.38 -14.84 -0.47
N ALA A 261 -0.55 -15.56 -1.07
CA ALA A 261 -1.91 -15.09 -1.33
C ALA A 261 -2.91 -16.18 -0.95
N SER A 262 -4.04 -15.77 -0.38
CA SER A 262 -5.15 -16.64 -0.04
C SER A 262 -6.49 -15.92 -0.17
N CYS A 263 -7.58 -16.66 -0.13
CA CYS A 263 -8.92 -16.10 -0.10
C CYS A 263 -9.69 -16.75 1.05
N ASP A 264 -10.37 -15.94 1.87
CA ASP A 264 -11.24 -16.44 2.96
C ASP A 264 -12.45 -17.23 2.43
N ALA A 265 -12.92 -16.92 1.21
CA ALA A 265 -14.07 -17.54 0.57
C ALA A 265 -15.30 -17.64 1.48
N ASN A 266 -15.53 -16.59 2.31
CA ASN A 266 -16.55 -16.60 3.38
C ASN A 266 -17.60 -15.49 3.19
N HIS A 267 -17.21 -14.24 3.24
CA HIS A 267 -18.11 -13.08 3.21
C HIS A 267 -17.53 -11.95 2.37
N MET A 268 -18.41 -11.11 1.80
CA MET A 268 -17.98 -10.04 0.89
C MET A 268 -17.11 -8.97 1.57
N THR A 269 -17.29 -8.71 2.88
CA THR A 269 -16.56 -7.64 3.59
C THR A 269 -15.98 -8.06 4.94
N ALA A 270 -16.55 -9.08 5.60
CA ALA A 270 -16.07 -9.53 6.92
C ALA A 270 -14.96 -10.58 6.76
N PRO A 271 -13.82 -10.43 7.47
CA PRO A 271 -12.79 -11.45 7.52
C PRO A 271 -13.28 -12.68 8.28
N LEU A 272 -12.57 -13.82 8.13
CA LEU A 272 -12.79 -14.99 8.96
C LEU A 272 -12.48 -14.68 10.43
N GLU A 273 -13.44 -14.98 11.33
CA GLU A 273 -13.30 -14.68 12.76
C GLU A 273 -12.16 -15.44 13.44
N ASP A 274 -11.80 -16.61 12.91
CA ASP A 274 -10.73 -17.44 13.45
C ASP A 274 -9.33 -17.04 12.93
N GLY A 275 -9.26 -16.15 11.92
CA GLY A 275 -8.02 -15.67 11.32
C GLY A 275 -7.31 -16.68 10.41
N SER A 276 -7.94 -17.82 10.12
CA SER A 276 -7.31 -18.94 9.39
C SER A 276 -6.89 -18.57 7.96
N GLY A 277 -7.69 -17.73 7.26
CA GLY A 277 -7.36 -17.28 5.90
C GLY A 277 -6.09 -16.43 5.85
N ALA A 278 -6.00 -15.42 6.71
CA ALA A 278 -4.80 -14.58 6.80
C ALA A 278 -3.58 -15.38 7.33
N ALA A 279 -3.77 -16.32 8.27
CA ALA A 279 -2.71 -17.21 8.72
C ALA A 279 -2.16 -18.11 7.60
N ALA A 280 -3.05 -18.64 6.77
CA ALA A 280 -2.66 -19.42 5.59
C ALA A 280 -1.83 -18.58 4.62
N CYS A 281 -2.21 -17.31 4.39
CA CYS A 281 -1.48 -16.37 3.57
C CYS A 281 -0.04 -16.13 4.09
N MET A 282 0.13 -15.81 5.36
CA MET A 282 1.44 -15.64 6.01
C MET A 282 2.28 -16.91 5.90
N THR A 283 1.69 -18.07 6.16
CA THR A 283 2.37 -19.39 6.06
C THR A 283 2.83 -19.67 4.63
N LEU A 284 2.03 -19.32 3.62
CA LEU A 284 2.41 -19.45 2.22
C LEU A 284 3.60 -18.54 1.86
N ALA A 285 3.61 -17.29 2.35
CA ALA A 285 4.73 -16.39 2.15
C ALA A 285 6.02 -16.90 2.79
N ILE A 286 5.95 -17.39 4.03
CA ILE A 286 7.09 -17.99 4.76
C ILE A 286 7.63 -19.21 3.99
N ARG A 287 6.75 -20.09 3.49
CA ARG A 287 7.13 -21.25 2.68
C ARG A 287 7.76 -20.82 1.35
N ASP A 288 7.24 -19.80 0.67
CA ASP A 288 7.81 -19.31 -0.60
C ASP A 288 9.18 -18.69 -0.40
N ALA A 289 9.42 -18.03 0.74
CA ALA A 289 10.71 -17.50 1.16
C ALA A 289 11.71 -18.62 1.55
N GLY A 290 11.22 -19.79 1.94
CA GLY A 290 12.06 -20.91 2.38
C GLY A 290 12.75 -20.67 3.73
N ILE A 291 12.09 -19.94 4.63
CA ILE A 291 12.57 -19.58 5.98
C ILE A 291 11.65 -20.18 7.05
N GLU A 292 12.10 -20.12 8.30
CA GLU A 292 11.27 -20.47 9.46
C GLU A 292 10.54 -19.22 10.01
N PRO A 293 9.35 -19.37 10.61
CA PRO A 293 8.62 -18.23 11.19
C PRO A 293 9.44 -17.39 12.18
N CYS A 294 10.33 -18.03 12.95
CA CYS A 294 11.15 -17.35 13.96
C CYS A 294 12.25 -16.44 13.38
N GLU A 295 12.50 -16.47 12.07
CA GLU A 295 13.48 -15.61 11.42
C GLU A 295 12.90 -14.22 11.10
N ILE A 296 11.56 -14.05 11.17
CA ILE A 296 10.89 -12.75 10.94
C ILE A 296 10.84 -12.00 12.26
N GLY A 297 11.44 -10.82 12.32
CA GLY A 297 11.48 -9.99 13.54
C GLY A 297 10.44 -8.86 13.58
N TYR A 298 9.88 -8.49 12.43
CA TYR A 298 8.93 -7.38 12.33
C TYR A 298 7.80 -7.65 11.33
N ILE A 299 6.58 -7.26 11.70
CA ILE A 299 5.41 -7.21 10.80
C ILE A 299 4.88 -5.77 10.72
N ASN A 300 4.81 -5.24 9.50
CA ASN A 300 3.91 -4.13 9.18
C ASN A 300 2.52 -4.73 8.92
N ALA A 301 1.65 -4.59 9.90
CA ALA A 301 0.35 -5.24 9.91
C ALA A 301 -0.65 -4.56 8.97
N HIS A 302 -1.66 -5.29 8.53
CA HIS A 302 -2.81 -4.68 7.90
C HIS A 302 -3.48 -3.68 8.84
N GLY A 303 -3.76 -4.05 10.08
CA GLY A 303 -4.05 -3.17 11.21
C GLY A 303 -4.86 -1.91 10.85
N THR A 304 -6.14 -2.08 10.52
CA THR A 304 -6.99 -0.98 10.00
C THR A 304 -7.62 -0.11 11.08
N GLY A 305 -7.62 -0.56 12.34
CA GLY A 305 -8.39 0.05 13.41
C GLY A 305 -9.87 -0.34 13.38
N THR A 306 -10.24 -1.38 12.61
CA THR A 306 -11.60 -1.93 12.67
C THR A 306 -11.67 -3.06 13.69
N PRO A 307 -12.79 -3.18 14.44
CA PRO A 307 -12.92 -4.20 15.49
C PRO A 307 -12.68 -5.62 15.01
N LEU A 308 -13.21 -6.00 13.83
CA LEU A 308 -13.12 -7.36 13.30
C LEU A 308 -11.75 -7.69 12.72
N ASN A 309 -11.17 -6.75 11.93
CA ASN A 309 -9.88 -6.98 11.28
C ASN A 309 -8.77 -7.19 12.30
N ASP A 310 -8.61 -6.26 13.25
CA ASP A 310 -7.46 -6.28 14.15
C ASP A 310 -7.48 -7.49 15.08
N LYS A 311 -8.69 -7.90 15.53
CA LYS A 311 -8.89 -9.15 16.27
C LYS A 311 -8.58 -10.39 15.41
N GLY A 312 -9.02 -10.40 14.15
CA GLY A 312 -8.76 -11.50 13.21
C GLY A 312 -7.29 -11.63 12.87
N GLU A 313 -6.62 -10.50 12.57
CA GLU A 313 -5.18 -10.48 12.27
C GLU A 313 -4.34 -10.91 13.48
N THR A 314 -4.73 -10.51 14.70
CA THR A 314 -4.08 -10.98 15.94
C THR A 314 -4.11 -12.50 16.04
N LYS A 315 -5.26 -13.13 15.78
CA LYS A 315 -5.39 -14.59 15.76
C LYS A 315 -4.56 -15.22 14.64
N ALA A 316 -4.57 -14.60 13.45
CA ALA A 316 -3.82 -15.08 12.31
C ALA A 316 -2.32 -15.11 12.56
N VAL A 317 -1.77 -14.04 13.16
CA VAL A 317 -0.36 -13.98 13.57
C VAL A 317 -0.04 -15.10 14.57
N LYS A 318 -0.88 -15.31 15.59
CA LYS A 318 -0.66 -16.38 16.56
C LYS A 318 -0.71 -17.78 15.92
N LEU A 319 -1.59 -17.99 14.94
CA LEU A 319 -1.68 -19.25 14.20
C LEU A 319 -0.45 -19.48 13.31
N ALA A 320 0.02 -18.45 12.61
CA ALA A 320 1.14 -18.58 11.68
C ALA A 320 2.50 -18.67 12.38
N PHE A 321 2.69 -17.99 13.51
CA PHE A 321 3.97 -17.86 14.20
C PHE A 321 4.06 -18.64 15.52
N GLY A 322 2.96 -19.20 16.02
CA GLY A 322 2.95 -19.97 17.28
C GLY A 322 3.53 -19.19 18.45
N GLU A 323 4.42 -19.77 19.22
CA GLU A 323 5.06 -19.13 20.37
C GLU A 323 5.91 -17.90 20.00
N HIS A 324 6.48 -17.86 18.78
CA HIS A 324 7.25 -16.72 18.31
C HIS A 324 6.43 -15.43 18.18
N SER A 325 5.12 -15.54 18.04
CA SER A 325 4.21 -14.38 18.00
C SER A 325 4.33 -13.45 19.22
N LYS A 326 4.86 -13.93 20.34
CA LYS A 326 5.09 -13.16 21.58
C LYS A 326 6.33 -12.25 21.50
N GLU A 327 7.29 -12.60 20.65
CA GLU A 327 8.55 -11.86 20.45
C GLU A 327 8.50 -10.92 19.27
N LEU A 328 7.62 -11.21 18.32
CA LEU A 328 7.49 -10.55 17.03
C LEU A 328 6.99 -9.11 17.20
N LEU A 329 7.78 -8.13 16.75
CA LEU A 329 7.36 -6.72 16.77
C LEU A 329 6.33 -6.44 15.70
N ILE A 330 5.30 -5.70 16.05
CA ILE A 330 4.17 -5.39 15.15
C ILE A 330 3.84 -3.91 15.25
N SER A 331 3.67 -3.28 14.10
CA SER A 331 3.08 -1.95 14.04
C SER A 331 2.10 -1.83 12.86
N SER A 332 1.18 -0.87 12.97
CA SER A 332 0.35 -0.46 11.85
C SER A 332 0.62 1.01 11.52
N THR A 333 1.24 1.22 10.37
CA THR A 333 1.52 2.56 9.85
C THR A 333 0.26 3.30 9.40
N LYS A 334 -0.88 2.61 9.28
CA LYS A 334 -2.20 3.22 9.03
C LYS A 334 -2.65 4.14 10.16
N SER A 335 -2.08 4.02 11.36
CA SER A 335 -2.28 4.98 12.45
C SER A 335 -1.83 6.39 12.08
N MET A 336 -0.87 6.52 11.16
CA MET A 336 -0.29 7.78 10.70
C MET A 336 -0.87 8.23 9.35
N THR A 337 -1.02 7.29 8.41
CA THR A 337 -1.39 7.58 7.02
C THR A 337 -2.88 7.48 6.75
N GLY A 338 -3.64 6.82 7.63
CA GLY A 338 -4.93 6.25 7.25
C GLY A 338 -4.76 5.05 6.33
N HIS A 339 -5.86 4.49 5.87
CA HIS A 339 -5.93 3.35 4.98
C HIS A 339 -6.04 3.80 3.52
N LEU A 340 -4.98 3.62 2.74
CA LEU A 340 -4.91 4.04 1.34
C LEU A 340 -5.57 3.04 0.37
N LEU A 341 -6.47 2.20 0.87
CA LEU A 341 -7.20 1.19 0.09
C LEU A 341 -6.26 0.35 -0.80
N GLY A 342 -6.44 0.39 -2.12
CA GLY A 342 -5.62 -0.36 -3.06
C GLY A 342 -4.13 0.01 -3.10
N ALA A 343 -3.74 1.18 -2.56
CA ALA A 343 -2.36 1.62 -2.48
C ALA A 343 -1.66 1.26 -1.17
N SER A 344 -2.40 0.83 -0.13
CA SER A 344 -1.84 0.61 1.22
C SER A 344 -0.62 -0.31 1.23
N GLY A 345 -0.74 -1.49 0.62
CA GLY A 345 0.34 -2.47 0.63
C GLY A 345 1.63 -1.99 -0.01
N ALA A 346 1.57 -1.03 -0.96
CA ALA A 346 2.76 -0.48 -1.57
C ALA A 346 3.49 0.52 -0.65
N ILE A 347 2.74 1.41 0.01
CA ILE A 347 3.31 2.31 1.03
C ILE A 347 3.91 1.51 2.19
N GLU A 348 3.21 0.47 2.63
CA GLU A 348 3.66 -0.43 3.70
C GLU A 348 4.88 -1.24 3.29
N ALA A 349 4.98 -1.68 2.03
CA ALA A 349 6.17 -2.30 1.48
C ALA A 349 7.39 -1.36 1.50
N VAL A 350 7.21 -0.09 1.08
CA VAL A 350 8.26 0.94 1.15
C VAL A 350 8.70 1.15 2.60
N MET A 351 7.77 1.28 3.54
CA MET A 351 8.09 1.44 4.97
C MET A 351 8.77 0.19 5.55
N THR A 352 8.37 -1.01 5.14
CA THR A 352 8.98 -2.27 5.60
C THR A 352 10.41 -2.42 5.10
N ILE A 353 10.70 -2.04 3.85
CA ILE A 353 12.07 -2.00 3.30
C ILE A 353 12.92 -1.02 4.10
N LYS A 354 12.40 0.18 4.38
CA LYS A 354 13.10 1.19 5.16
C LYS A 354 13.31 0.75 6.62
N ALA A 355 12.33 0.06 7.20
CA ALA A 355 12.46 -0.51 8.55
C ALA A 355 13.59 -1.54 8.63
N LEU A 356 13.72 -2.40 7.60
CA LEU A 356 14.85 -3.35 7.51
C LEU A 356 16.19 -2.66 7.25
N GLU A 357 16.23 -1.63 6.40
CA GLU A 357 17.47 -0.88 6.11
C GLU A 357 18.02 -0.22 7.39
N GLU A 358 17.15 0.39 8.20
CA GLU A 358 17.53 1.12 9.41
C GLU A 358 17.36 0.32 10.71
N GLN A 359 16.83 -0.91 10.64
CA GLN A 359 16.55 -1.78 11.80
C GLN A 359 15.66 -1.08 12.85
N PHE A 360 14.63 -0.36 12.38
CA PHE A 360 13.73 0.44 13.20
C PHE A 360 12.27 0.20 12.80
N ALA A 361 11.46 -0.30 13.73
CA ALA A 361 10.01 -0.48 13.57
C ALA A 361 9.29 0.84 13.89
N PRO A 362 8.55 1.44 12.92
CA PRO A 362 7.82 2.68 13.18
C PRO A 362 6.64 2.43 14.14
N PRO A 363 6.16 3.49 14.84
CA PRO A 363 5.12 3.32 15.85
C PRO A 363 3.72 3.10 15.27
N THR A 364 2.85 2.52 16.10
CA THR A 364 1.39 2.63 16.01
C THR A 364 0.96 3.79 16.90
N VAL A 365 0.67 4.95 16.29
CA VAL A 365 0.36 6.17 17.05
C VAL A 365 -1.09 6.18 17.54
N GLY A 366 -1.37 6.97 18.59
CA GLY A 366 -2.71 7.12 19.16
C GLY A 366 -3.14 5.94 20.05
N TYR A 367 -2.32 4.91 20.24
CA TYR A 367 -2.63 3.76 21.09
C TYR A 367 -2.64 4.16 22.56
N LYS A 368 -3.74 3.88 23.28
CA LYS A 368 -3.92 4.22 24.71
C LYS A 368 -4.51 3.08 25.54
N VAL A 369 -5.49 2.36 25.01
CA VAL A 369 -6.26 1.38 25.78
C VAL A 369 -5.99 -0.03 25.24
N PRO A 370 -5.26 -0.87 26.00
CA PRO A 370 -5.02 -2.26 25.59
C PRO A 370 -6.31 -3.05 25.39
N ASP A 371 -6.35 -3.86 24.32
CA ASP A 371 -7.43 -4.80 24.05
C ASP A 371 -6.94 -6.22 24.29
N GLU A 372 -7.61 -6.96 25.16
CA GLU A 372 -7.33 -8.38 25.46
C GLU A 372 -7.44 -9.31 24.24
N ASN A 373 -8.15 -8.88 23.20
CA ASN A 373 -8.25 -9.61 21.93
C ASN A 373 -7.14 -9.24 20.93
N CYS A 374 -6.30 -8.24 21.24
CA CYS A 374 -5.21 -7.73 20.42
C CYS A 374 -3.91 -7.66 21.22
N ASP A 375 -3.54 -8.76 21.89
CA ASP A 375 -2.44 -8.90 22.84
C ASP A 375 -1.08 -9.25 22.21
N LEU A 376 -0.83 -8.77 20.98
CA LEU A 376 0.46 -8.86 20.32
C LEU A 376 1.44 -7.79 20.84
N LYS A 377 2.73 -7.95 20.56
CA LYS A 377 3.76 -6.98 20.91
C LYS A 377 3.74 -5.79 19.96
N ILE A 378 2.74 -4.93 20.12
CA ILE A 378 2.58 -3.72 19.32
C ILE A 378 3.65 -2.69 19.71
N CYS A 379 4.12 -1.84 18.75
CA CYS A 379 4.99 -0.68 19.00
C CYS A 379 4.12 0.55 19.29
N PRO A 380 3.70 0.84 20.55
CA PRO A 380 2.73 1.88 20.84
C PRO A 380 3.40 3.26 20.92
N ASN A 381 2.93 4.20 20.09
CA ASN A 381 3.28 5.62 20.09
C ASN A 381 4.76 5.97 19.84
N GLU A 382 5.69 5.09 20.11
CA GLU A 382 7.13 5.26 19.86
C GLU A 382 7.65 4.07 19.05
N GLY A 383 8.56 4.36 18.11
CA GLY A 383 9.21 3.32 17.32
C GLY A 383 10.25 2.57 18.16
N VAL A 384 10.59 1.37 17.72
CA VAL A 384 11.46 0.43 18.44
C VAL A 384 12.57 -0.08 17.53
N ASP A 385 13.82 -0.03 17.99
CA ASP A 385 14.93 -0.70 17.32
C ASP A 385 14.73 -2.23 17.37
N PHE A 386 15.09 -2.91 16.28
CA PHE A 386 15.09 -4.36 16.22
C PHE A 386 16.30 -4.86 15.42
N ASP A 387 16.60 -6.16 15.53
CA ASP A 387 17.65 -6.79 14.75
C ASP A 387 17.07 -8.05 14.08
N SER A 388 16.86 -7.96 12.78
CA SER A 388 16.33 -9.07 11.98
C SER A 388 16.74 -8.95 10.51
N GLU A 389 16.95 -10.10 9.88
CA GLU A 389 17.15 -10.14 8.42
C GLU A 389 15.84 -10.04 7.65
N TYR A 390 14.70 -10.40 8.25
CA TYR A 390 13.43 -10.52 7.54
C TYR A 390 12.33 -9.71 8.22
N ALA A 391 11.49 -9.09 7.39
CA ALA A 391 10.25 -8.46 7.82
C ALA A 391 9.09 -8.81 6.87
N MET A 392 7.89 -8.81 7.40
CA MET A 392 6.66 -9.11 6.67
C MET A 392 5.78 -7.88 6.56
N SER A 393 5.04 -7.75 5.44
CA SER A 393 3.96 -6.77 5.28
C SER A 393 2.68 -7.51 4.90
N ASN A 394 1.59 -7.26 5.65
CA ASN A 394 0.30 -7.92 5.44
C ASN A 394 -0.74 -6.97 4.87
N SER A 395 -1.55 -7.47 3.95
CA SER A 395 -2.72 -6.77 3.42
C SER A 395 -3.92 -7.71 3.39
N LEU A 396 -5.02 -7.29 4.02
CA LEU A 396 -6.26 -8.06 4.09
C LEU A 396 -7.38 -7.21 3.47
N GLY A 397 -8.09 -7.74 2.47
CA GLY A 397 -9.01 -6.97 1.64
C GLY A 397 -10.43 -7.51 1.64
N PHE A 398 -11.39 -6.64 1.33
CA PHE A 398 -12.76 -7.03 1.01
C PHE A 398 -12.77 -8.09 -0.08
N GLY A 399 -13.73 -9.01 -0.04
CA GLY A 399 -13.73 -10.20 -0.87
C GLY A 399 -12.96 -11.37 -0.24
N GLY A 400 -12.35 -11.15 0.94
CA GLY A 400 -11.51 -12.14 1.63
C GLY A 400 -10.13 -12.28 1.00
N HIS A 401 -9.66 -11.28 0.27
CA HIS A 401 -8.32 -11.25 -0.31
C HIS A 401 -7.26 -11.02 0.76
N ASN A 402 -6.31 -11.92 0.85
CA ASN A 402 -5.18 -11.83 1.78
C ASN A 402 -3.87 -11.91 0.99
N ALA A 403 -2.95 -10.98 1.25
CA ALA A 403 -1.62 -10.93 0.67
C ALA A 403 -0.57 -10.66 1.73
N SER A 404 0.52 -11.43 1.74
CA SER A 404 1.68 -11.24 2.61
C SER A 404 2.96 -11.21 1.79
N LEU A 405 3.79 -10.21 2.02
CA LEU A 405 5.10 -10.04 1.39
C LEU A 405 6.19 -10.20 2.44
N ILE A 406 7.29 -10.87 2.09
CA ILE A 406 8.47 -10.97 2.94
C ILE A 406 9.65 -10.30 2.23
N PHE A 407 10.26 -9.38 2.94
CA PHE A 407 11.47 -8.68 2.53
C PHE A 407 12.65 -9.15 3.35
N LYS A 408 13.83 -9.18 2.69
CA LYS A 408 15.11 -9.48 3.30
C LYS A 408 16.04 -8.29 3.23
N ARG A 409 16.74 -8.03 4.31
CA ARG A 409 17.87 -7.09 4.40
C ARG A 409 19.03 -7.54 3.52
N VAL A 410 19.76 -6.62 2.89
CA VAL A 410 20.97 -6.86 2.07
C VAL A 410 22.19 -6.18 2.71
#